data_6b745ece6eca77b6ba1ddef2503fe686
#
_entry.id   6b745ece6eca77b6ba1ddef2503fe686
#
_cell.length_a   1.000
_cell.length_b   1.000
_cell.length_c   1.000
_cell.angle_alpha   90.00
_cell.angle_beta   90.00
_cell.angle_gamma   90.00
#
_symmetry.space_group_name_H-M   'P 1'
#
loop_
_entity.id
_entity.type
_entity.pdbx_description
1 polymer ?
#
loop_
_entity_poly.entity_id
_entity_poly.type
_entity_poly.pdbx_seq_one_letter_code
_entity_poly.pdbx_strand_id
1 'polypeptide(L)'
;MRPLRVVWSSDHEIVVDKPAGIPSEATYRKDGHSAQELVRAGAFESKGLSDEARARLGDAVLPHRIDAITEGLLVLALSKEAAGWHGKDIAARLWRKLYVASIPRVDDPERLLGVQKAYLVRQGRRAERVRAGGKPAFMDVLAVERSTHDSDTMHALIDLKTGRYHQIRVMMEGLGCPLIGDRFYDGELLLKHVLVGLRPYETDAMAAFEATDGLVERGVSERITERVVDVQRELDGCAIGSGSATD
;
A
#
# COMPACT_ATOMS: atom_id res chain seq x y z
N MET A 1 -15.26 12.67 7.50
CA MET A 1 -14.23 11.90 6.78
C MET A 1 -12.88 12.29 7.37
N ARG A 2 -12.01 11.34 7.71
CA ARG A 2 -10.65 11.63 8.23
C ARG A 2 -9.88 12.43 7.15
N PRO A 3 -9.15 13.50 7.51
CA PRO A 3 -8.37 14.27 6.55
C PRO A 3 -7.18 13.44 6.01
N LEU A 4 -6.66 13.84 4.85
CA LEU A 4 -5.38 13.37 4.33
C LEU A 4 -4.27 13.89 5.25
N ARG A 5 -3.37 13.02 5.72
CA ARG A 5 -2.30 13.38 6.66
C ARG A 5 -0.93 13.12 6.04
N VAL A 6 -0.04 14.08 6.10
CA VAL A 6 1.36 13.88 5.70
C VAL A 6 2.09 13.08 6.78
N VAL A 7 2.71 11.97 6.37
CA VAL A 7 3.56 11.13 7.19
C VAL A 7 5.02 11.58 7.09
N TRP A 8 5.45 11.88 5.85
CA TRP A 8 6.81 12.35 5.57
C TRP A 8 6.85 13.18 4.29
N SER A 9 7.84 14.07 4.18
CA SER A 9 8.09 14.85 2.97
C SER A 9 9.56 15.21 2.82
N SER A 10 9.99 15.33 1.56
CA SER A 10 11.23 15.97 1.11
C SER A 10 10.87 17.07 0.10
N ASP A 11 11.87 17.70 -0.50
CA ASP A 11 11.66 18.67 -1.59
C ASP A 11 11.14 18.01 -2.88
N HIS A 12 11.15 16.68 -2.96
CA HIS A 12 10.86 15.90 -4.17
C HIS A 12 9.70 14.92 -4.01
N GLU A 13 9.34 14.54 -2.79
CA GLU A 13 8.26 13.58 -2.51
C GLU A 13 7.44 13.97 -1.29
N ILE A 14 6.22 13.47 -1.26
CA ILE A 14 5.35 13.49 -0.10
C ILE A 14 4.72 12.11 0.10
N VAL A 15 4.79 11.59 1.33
CA VAL A 15 4.11 10.36 1.73
C VAL A 15 2.93 10.75 2.59
N VAL A 16 1.74 10.35 2.18
CA VAL A 16 0.51 10.65 2.90
C VAL A 16 -0.18 9.39 3.39
N ASP A 17 -0.86 9.46 4.53
CA ASP A 17 -1.81 8.47 5.00
C ASP A 17 -3.19 8.84 4.45
N LYS A 18 -3.61 8.10 3.42
CA LYS A 18 -4.87 8.30 2.71
C LYS A 18 -6.01 7.57 3.43
N PRO A 19 -7.09 8.23 3.82
CA PRO A 19 -8.27 7.54 4.36
C PRO A 19 -8.96 6.71 3.29
N ALA A 20 -9.73 5.70 3.72
CA ALA A 20 -10.64 4.97 2.85
C ALA A 20 -11.72 5.90 2.26
N GLY A 21 -12.21 5.56 1.07
CA GLY A 21 -13.24 6.34 0.37
C GLY A 21 -12.72 7.41 -0.58
N ILE A 22 -11.45 7.85 -0.45
CA ILE A 22 -10.81 8.81 -1.35
C ILE A 22 -10.05 8.05 -2.45
N PRO A 23 -10.29 8.29 -3.76
CA PRO A 23 -9.50 7.73 -4.83
C PRO A 23 -8.08 8.34 -4.84
N SER A 24 -7.06 7.58 -5.28
CA SER A 24 -5.70 8.10 -5.42
C SER A 24 -5.60 9.18 -6.48
N GLU A 25 -6.22 8.95 -7.64
CA GLU A 25 -6.27 9.87 -8.78
C GLU A 25 -7.71 10.27 -9.13
N ALA A 26 -7.88 11.35 -9.88
CA ALA A 26 -9.18 11.80 -10.35
C ALA A 26 -9.93 10.68 -11.07
N THR A 27 -11.21 10.54 -10.79
CA THR A 27 -12.12 9.59 -11.43
C THR A 27 -13.20 10.36 -12.20
N TYR A 28 -13.94 9.65 -13.07
CA TYR A 28 -15.10 10.23 -13.77
C TYR A 28 -16.25 10.64 -12.83
N ARG A 29 -16.19 10.29 -11.55
CA ARG A 29 -17.15 10.76 -10.54
C ARG A 29 -16.80 12.21 -10.18
N LYS A 30 -17.77 13.10 -10.34
CA LYS A 30 -17.64 14.53 -10.02
C LYS A 30 -17.79 14.85 -8.52
N ASP A 31 -18.03 13.85 -7.69
CA ASP A 31 -18.49 14.02 -6.30
C ASP A 31 -17.33 13.77 -5.32
N GLY A 32 -16.25 14.49 -5.45
CA GLY A 32 -15.16 14.41 -4.48
C GLY A 32 -13.78 14.54 -5.12
N HIS A 33 -12.84 14.99 -4.30
CA HIS A 33 -11.46 15.15 -4.70
C HIS A 33 -10.67 13.86 -4.51
N SER A 34 -9.76 13.56 -5.42
CA SER A 34 -8.74 12.53 -5.25
C SER A 34 -7.64 12.98 -4.28
N ALA A 35 -6.88 12.02 -3.74
CA ALA A 35 -5.72 12.33 -2.90
C ALA A 35 -4.71 13.21 -3.65
N GLN A 36 -4.50 12.98 -4.94
CA GLN A 36 -3.62 13.81 -5.76
C GLN A 36 -4.14 15.25 -5.88
N GLU A 37 -5.43 15.46 -6.10
CA GLU A 37 -6.02 16.82 -6.16
C GLU A 37 -5.95 17.53 -4.81
N LEU A 38 -6.20 16.80 -3.70
CA LEU A 38 -6.06 17.35 -2.35
C LEU A 38 -4.61 17.77 -2.06
N VAL A 39 -3.62 16.95 -2.44
CA VAL A 39 -2.20 17.31 -2.28
C VAL A 39 -1.86 18.54 -3.13
N ARG A 40 -2.28 18.58 -4.38
CA ARG A 40 -2.05 19.73 -5.27
C ARG A 40 -2.67 21.04 -4.74
N ALA A 41 -3.79 20.93 -4.06
CA ALA A 41 -4.49 22.06 -3.43
C ALA A 41 -3.93 22.43 -2.04
N GLY A 42 -2.99 21.64 -1.48
CA GLY A 42 -2.52 21.83 -0.11
C GLY A 42 -3.57 21.46 0.96
N ALA A 43 -4.59 20.70 0.60
CA ALA A 43 -5.72 20.34 1.46
C ALA A 43 -5.43 19.04 2.25
N PHE A 44 -4.50 19.10 3.19
CA PHE A 44 -4.07 18.00 4.04
C PHE A 44 -3.54 18.51 5.39
N GLU A 45 -3.44 17.62 6.36
CA GLU A 45 -2.77 17.91 7.64
C GLU A 45 -1.27 17.59 7.55
N SER A 46 -0.44 18.52 7.98
CA SER A 46 1.01 18.36 8.01
C SER A 46 1.61 19.06 9.22
N LYS A 47 2.67 18.47 9.80
CA LYS A 47 3.47 19.10 10.86
C LYS A 47 4.53 20.07 10.32
N GLY A 48 4.70 20.15 9.01
CA GLY A 48 5.63 21.04 8.30
C GLY A 48 6.01 20.46 6.94
N LEU A 49 6.08 21.33 5.93
CA LEU A 49 6.72 21.09 4.64
C LEU A 49 7.78 22.17 4.45
N SER A 50 8.87 21.84 3.72
CA SER A 50 9.80 22.87 3.22
C SER A 50 9.08 23.82 2.25
N ASP A 51 9.63 25.01 2.07
CA ASP A 51 9.08 25.96 1.12
C ASP A 51 9.20 25.45 -0.33
N GLU A 52 10.26 24.70 -0.65
CA GLU A 52 10.45 23.99 -1.92
C GLU A 52 9.36 22.96 -2.18
N ALA A 53 9.09 22.07 -1.21
CA ALA A 53 8.02 21.08 -1.33
C ALA A 53 6.66 21.77 -1.53
N ARG A 54 6.41 22.83 -0.78
CA ARG A 54 5.16 23.60 -0.87
C ARG A 54 4.98 24.26 -2.24
N ALA A 55 6.04 24.81 -2.81
CA ALA A 55 6.02 25.42 -4.14
C ALA A 55 5.73 24.40 -5.27
N ARG A 56 6.06 23.13 -5.05
CA ARG A 56 5.91 22.04 -6.04
C ARG A 56 4.63 21.20 -5.88
N LEU A 57 3.79 21.47 -4.89
CA LEU A 57 2.55 20.67 -4.67
C LEU A 57 1.66 20.60 -5.91
N GLY A 58 1.59 21.68 -6.72
CA GLY A 58 0.83 21.72 -7.96
C GLY A 58 1.26 20.69 -9.01
N ASP A 59 2.53 20.26 -8.97
CA ASP A 59 3.14 19.31 -9.90
C ASP A 59 3.08 17.85 -9.40
N ALA A 60 2.43 17.59 -8.26
CA ALA A 60 2.37 16.27 -7.65
C ALA A 60 1.87 15.17 -8.62
N VAL A 61 2.66 14.11 -8.76
CA VAL A 61 2.42 12.96 -9.65
C VAL A 61 2.43 11.67 -8.84
N LEU A 62 1.57 10.72 -9.19
CA LEU A 62 1.47 9.42 -8.55
C LEU A 62 2.39 8.39 -9.24
N PRO A 63 3.49 7.92 -8.63
CA PRO A 63 4.26 6.79 -9.14
C PRO A 63 3.53 5.46 -8.93
N HIS A 64 2.68 5.38 -7.93
CA HIS A 64 1.80 4.24 -7.67
C HIS A 64 0.43 4.70 -7.19
N ARG A 65 -0.48 3.75 -6.99
CA ARG A 65 -1.83 4.04 -6.47
C ARG A 65 -2.35 2.89 -5.63
N ILE A 66 -3.25 3.23 -4.70
CA ILE A 66 -4.05 2.30 -3.93
C ILE A 66 -5.53 2.53 -4.26
N ASP A 67 -6.37 1.50 -4.07
CA ASP A 67 -7.81 1.61 -4.38
C ASP A 67 -8.49 2.67 -3.50
N ALA A 68 -9.63 3.20 -3.95
CA ALA A 68 -10.37 4.19 -3.16
C ALA A 68 -10.77 3.66 -1.79
N ILE A 69 -11.16 2.38 -1.71
CA ILE A 69 -11.52 1.71 -0.46
C ILE A 69 -10.32 1.34 0.42
N THR A 70 -9.11 1.27 -0.15
CA THR A 70 -7.87 1.00 0.59
C THR A 70 -7.42 2.27 1.29
N GLU A 71 -7.09 2.17 2.56
CA GLU A 71 -6.48 3.26 3.34
C GLU A 71 -4.96 3.07 3.46
N GLY A 72 -4.27 4.08 4.01
CA GLY A 72 -2.85 4.02 4.32
C GLY A 72 -1.95 4.73 3.31
N LEU A 73 -0.70 4.31 3.26
CA LEU A 73 0.38 5.06 2.64
C LEU A 73 0.23 5.21 1.13
N LEU A 74 0.34 6.45 0.68
CA LEU A 74 0.36 6.82 -0.73
C LEU A 74 1.51 7.82 -0.96
N VAL A 75 2.39 7.48 -1.88
CA VAL A 75 3.53 8.33 -2.27
C VAL A 75 3.15 9.19 -3.47
N LEU A 76 3.46 10.47 -3.40
CA LEU A 76 3.38 11.39 -4.53
C LEU A 76 4.77 11.99 -4.76
N ALA A 77 5.25 11.96 -5.99
CA ALA A 77 6.43 12.68 -6.42
C ALA A 77 6.05 14.13 -6.74
N LEU A 78 6.88 15.09 -6.37
CA LEU A 78 6.64 16.52 -6.59
C LEU A 78 7.26 17.02 -7.90
N SER A 79 7.69 16.10 -8.76
CA SER A 79 8.13 16.39 -10.14
C SER A 79 7.96 15.13 -11.02
N LYS A 80 8.04 15.32 -12.35
CA LYS A 80 8.01 14.20 -13.30
C LYS A 80 9.28 13.36 -13.24
N GLU A 81 10.41 13.98 -12.94
CA GLU A 81 11.72 13.34 -12.79
C GLU A 81 11.72 12.38 -11.60
N ALA A 82 11.27 12.86 -10.42
CA ALA A 82 11.09 12.04 -9.23
C ALA A 82 10.07 10.91 -9.46
N ALA A 83 8.97 11.19 -10.16
CA ALA A 83 8.00 10.15 -10.53
C ALA A 83 8.62 9.09 -11.45
N GLY A 84 9.47 9.50 -12.41
CA GLY A 84 10.21 8.61 -13.28
C GLY A 84 11.23 7.75 -12.55
N TRP A 85 11.91 8.31 -11.54
CA TRP A 85 12.81 7.59 -10.63
C TRP A 85 12.07 6.46 -9.91
N HIS A 86 10.99 6.79 -9.22
CA HIS A 86 10.18 5.80 -8.53
C HIS A 86 9.56 4.77 -9.48
N GLY A 87 9.17 5.18 -10.70
CA GLY A 87 8.67 4.28 -11.72
C GLY A 87 9.67 3.19 -12.11
N LYS A 88 10.98 3.54 -12.22
CA LYS A 88 12.06 2.58 -12.48
C LYS A 88 12.22 1.61 -11.29
N ASP A 89 12.23 2.13 -10.06
CA ASP A 89 12.36 1.31 -8.85
C ASP A 89 11.17 0.35 -8.67
N ILE A 90 9.96 0.81 -8.94
CA ILE A 90 8.75 -0.05 -8.92
C ILE A 90 8.87 -1.15 -9.98
N ALA A 91 9.32 -0.83 -11.20
CA ALA A 91 9.52 -1.82 -12.27
C ALA A 91 10.59 -2.84 -11.90
N ALA A 92 11.67 -2.41 -11.23
CA ALA A 92 12.73 -3.25 -10.70
C ALA A 92 12.35 -4.02 -9.42
N ARG A 93 11.15 -3.79 -8.86
CA ARG A 93 10.64 -4.39 -7.61
C ARG A 93 11.48 -4.04 -6.38
N LEU A 94 12.08 -2.88 -6.36
CA LEU A 94 12.85 -2.38 -5.23
C LEU A 94 11.98 -1.83 -4.10
N TRP A 95 10.74 -1.43 -4.41
CA TRP A 95 9.80 -0.98 -3.39
C TRP A 95 9.29 -2.14 -2.54
N ARG A 96 9.28 -1.95 -1.22
CA ARG A 96 8.61 -2.83 -0.27
C ARG A 96 7.23 -2.26 0.07
N LYS A 97 6.20 -3.08 0.06
CA LYS A 97 4.81 -2.62 0.31
C LYS A 97 4.09 -3.64 1.18
N LEU A 98 3.88 -3.30 2.45
CA LEU A 98 3.13 -4.15 3.36
C LEU A 98 1.69 -3.67 3.53
N TYR A 99 0.77 -4.62 3.55
CA TYR A 99 -0.65 -4.38 3.77
C TYR A 99 -1.15 -5.24 4.93
N VAL A 100 -2.08 -4.70 5.71
CA VAL A 100 -2.91 -5.47 6.63
C VAL A 100 -4.31 -5.58 6.05
N ALA A 101 -4.86 -6.79 6.05
CA ALA A 101 -6.19 -7.09 5.54
C ALA A 101 -6.98 -7.93 6.53
N SER A 102 -8.26 -7.60 6.78
CA SER A 102 -9.17 -8.46 7.55
C SER A 102 -9.79 -9.52 6.66
N ILE A 103 -9.75 -10.75 7.13
CA ILE A 103 -10.30 -11.94 6.47
C ILE A 103 -11.18 -12.73 7.43
N PRO A 104 -12.15 -13.52 6.96
CA PRO A 104 -12.88 -14.46 7.80
C PRO A 104 -11.91 -15.46 8.44
N ARG A 105 -12.29 -15.94 9.61
CA ARG A 105 -11.58 -17.02 10.28
C ARG A 105 -11.44 -18.24 9.37
N VAL A 106 -10.26 -18.81 9.35
CA VAL A 106 -9.95 -20.08 8.69
C VAL A 106 -9.41 -21.08 9.71
N ASP A 107 -9.71 -22.36 9.52
CA ASP A 107 -9.29 -23.42 10.44
C ASP A 107 -7.77 -23.68 10.35
N ASP A 108 -7.22 -23.57 9.14
CA ASP A 108 -5.80 -23.73 8.86
C ASP A 108 -5.23 -22.44 8.25
N PRO A 109 -4.78 -21.46 9.06
CA PRO A 109 -4.19 -20.22 8.57
C PRO A 109 -2.80 -20.42 7.96
N GLU A 110 -2.07 -21.47 8.32
CA GLU A 110 -0.72 -21.73 7.81
C GLU A 110 -0.72 -21.99 6.29
N ARG A 111 -1.81 -22.56 5.75
CA ARG A 111 -1.97 -22.74 4.30
C ARG A 111 -1.93 -21.44 3.49
N LEU A 112 -2.15 -20.29 4.14
CA LEU A 112 -2.12 -18.97 3.50
C LEU A 112 -0.70 -18.38 3.46
N LEU A 113 0.20 -18.84 4.36
CA LEU A 113 1.53 -18.28 4.50
C LEU A 113 2.39 -18.50 3.25
N GLY A 114 3.35 -17.59 3.07
CA GLY A 114 4.33 -17.64 1.99
C GLY A 114 3.84 -17.05 0.66
N VAL A 115 4.60 -17.33 -0.40
CA VAL A 115 4.42 -16.71 -1.71
C VAL A 115 3.20 -17.27 -2.44
N GLN A 116 2.26 -16.37 -2.73
CA GLN A 116 1.06 -16.64 -3.50
C GLN A 116 1.21 -16.10 -4.93
N LYS A 117 0.84 -16.90 -5.93
CA LYS A 117 0.90 -16.54 -7.34
C LYS A 117 -0.46 -16.71 -8.02
N ALA A 118 -0.83 -15.74 -8.83
CA ALA A 118 -2.02 -15.80 -9.68
C ALA A 118 -1.76 -15.13 -11.03
N TYR A 119 -2.65 -15.36 -11.99
CA TYR A 119 -2.73 -14.58 -13.22
C TYR A 119 -4.01 -13.78 -13.19
N LEU A 120 -3.91 -12.46 -13.36
CA LEU A 120 -5.03 -11.54 -13.26
C LEU A 120 -5.28 -10.83 -14.58
N VAL A 121 -6.56 -10.71 -14.95
CA VAL A 121 -7.05 -9.85 -16.03
C VAL A 121 -7.93 -8.75 -15.43
N ARG A 122 -7.90 -7.56 -16.02
CA ARG A 122 -8.84 -6.50 -15.71
C ARG A 122 -9.98 -6.53 -16.71
N GLN A 123 -11.22 -6.63 -16.22
CA GLN A 123 -12.44 -6.53 -17.00
C GLN A 123 -13.25 -5.32 -16.53
N GLY A 124 -13.09 -4.18 -17.21
CA GLY A 124 -13.72 -2.93 -16.82
C GLY A 124 -13.32 -2.47 -15.41
N ARG A 125 -14.27 -2.53 -14.47
CA ARG A 125 -14.11 -2.18 -13.06
C ARG A 125 -13.79 -3.35 -12.14
N ARG A 126 -13.57 -4.54 -12.68
CA ARG A 126 -13.24 -5.77 -11.92
C ARG A 126 -11.89 -6.30 -12.34
N ALA A 127 -11.27 -7.04 -11.44
CA ALA A 127 -10.18 -7.94 -11.78
C ALA A 127 -10.65 -9.36 -11.52
N GLU A 128 -10.13 -10.30 -12.31
CA GLU A 128 -10.48 -11.71 -12.21
C GLU A 128 -9.22 -12.55 -12.29
N ARG A 129 -9.24 -13.66 -11.55
CA ARG A 129 -8.20 -14.69 -11.62
C ARG A 129 -8.48 -15.58 -12.84
N VAL A 130 -7.45 -15.79 -13.65
CA VAL A 130 -7.52 -16.65 -14.82
C VAL A 130 -6.44 -17.72 -14.78
N ARG A 131 -6.67 -18.83 -15.50
CA ARG A 131 -5.69 -19.92 -15.60
C ARG A 131 -4.54 -19.59 -16.56
N ALA A 132 -4.80 -18.80 -17.60
CA ALA A 132 -3.84 -18.39 -18.61
C ALA A 132 -4.20 -17.03 -19.21
N GLY A 133 -3.25 -16.37 -19.88
CA GLY A 133 -3.48 -15.10 -20.59
C GLY A 133 -3.55 -13.85 -19.72
N GLY A 134 -3.47 -13.98 -18.40
CA GLY A 134 -3.44 -12.85 -17.46
C GLY A 134 -2.04 -12.32 -17.18
N LYS A 135 -1.96 -11.15 -16.53
CA LYS A 135 -0.70 -10.62 -16.01
C LYS A 135 -0.32 -11.35 -14.71
N PRO A 136 0.94 -11.78 -14.55
CA PRO A 136 1.37 -12.42 -13.31
C PRO A 136 1.27 -11.46 -12.13
N ALA A 137 0.74 -11.99 -11.03
CA ALA A 137 0.54 -11.30 -9.76
C ALA A 137 1.16 -12.12 -8.64
N PHE A 138 1.95 -11.47 -7.78
CA PHE A 138 2.66 -12.10 -6.67
C PHE A 138 2.44 -11.29 -5.40
N MET A 139 2.17 -11.98 -4.31
CA MET A 139 2.19 -11.45 -2.96
C MET A 139 2.76 -12.51 -2.02
N ASP A 140 3.31 -12.10 -0.89
CA ASP A 140 3.81 -12.97 0.16
C ASP A 140 3.01 -12.71 1.43
N VAL A 141 2.34 -13.72 1.96
CA VAL A 141 1.60 -13.62 3.23
C VAL A 141 2.58 -13.93 4.36
N LEU A 142 2.96 -12.90 5.10
CA LEU A 142 4.00 -12.97 6.13
C LEU A 142 3.49 -13.46 7.48
N ALA A 143 2.23 -13.18 7.80
CA ALA A 143 1.58 -13.58 9.03
C ALA A 143 0.07 -13.62 8.85
N VAL A 144 -0.59 -14.48 9.62
CA VAL A 144 -2.06 -14.50 9.76
C VAL A 144 -2.36 -14.71 11.24
N GLU A 145 -2.98 -13.71 11.88
CA GLU A 145 -3.25 -13.69 13.31
C GLU A 145 -4.74 -13.50 13.58
N ARG A 146 -5.23 -14.07 14.67
CA ARG A 146 -6.61 -13.86 15.11
C ARG A 146 -6.82 -12.40 15.52
N SER A 147 -7.99 -11.87 15.23
CA SER A 147 -8.42 -10.58 15.79
C SER A 147 -8.49 -10.67 17.31
N THR A 148 -8.09 -9.61 17.99
CA THR A 148 -8.23 -9.47 19.44
C THR A 148 -9.65 -9.05 19.85
N HIS A 149 -10.48 -8.59 18.89
CA HIS A 149 -11.83 -8.06 19.13
C HIS A 149 -12.94 -9.01 18.68
N ASP A 150 -12.66 -9.87 17.68
CA ASP A 150 -13.68 -10.73 17.08
C ASP A 150 -13.10 -12.10 16.75
N SER A 151 -13.72 -13.15 17.29
CA SER A 151 -13.27 -14.55 17.12
C SER A 151 -13.40 -15.08 15.70
N ASP A 152 -14.27 -14.47 14.88
CA ASP A 152 -14.56 -14.91 13.51
C ASP A 152 -13.74 -14.14 12.47
N THR A 153 -12.89 -13.22 12.94
CA THR A 153 -12.00 -12.40 12.11
C THR A 153 -10.53 -12.79 12.36
N MET A 154 -9.76 -12.78 11.27
CA MET A 154 -8.30 -12.83 11.28
C MET A 154 -7.74 -11.64 10.48
N HIS A 155 -6.48 -11.31 10.75
CA HIS A 155 -5.74 -10.29 10.03
C HIS A 155 -4.53 -10.92 9.35
N ALA A 156 -4.38 -10.66 8.05
CA ALA A 156 -3.24 -11.08 7.26
C ALA A 156 -2.28 -9.91 7.02
N LEU A 157 -0.98 -10.10 7.28
CA LEU A 157 0.10 -9.20 6.88
C LEU A 157 0.63 -9.67 5.53
N ILE A 158 0.56 -8.81 4.52
CA ILE A 158 0.82 -9.15 3.12
C ILE A 158 1.90 -8.23 2.56
N ASP A 159 2.99 -8.81 2.04
CA ASP A 159 4.00 -8.12 1.25
C ASP A 159 3.64 -8.18 -0.24
N LEU A 160 3.29 -7.05 -0.83
CA LEU A 160 2.79 -6.96 -2.19
C LEU A 160 3.94 -6.80 -3.18
N LYS A 161 4.31 -7.88 -3.89
CA LYS A 161 5.43 -7.92 -4.85
C LYS A 161 5.08 -7.31 -6.21
N THR A 162 3.81 -7.31 -6.60
CA THR A 162 3.29 -6.67 -7.83
C THR A 162 2.10 -5.79 -7.50
N GLY A 163 1.77 -4.83 -8.35
CA GLY A 163 0.64 -3.90 -8.15
C GLY A 163 -0.43 -4.05 -9.23
N ARG A 164 -1.11 -5.20 -9.32
CA ARG A 164 -2.22 -5.37 -10.27
C ARG A 164 -3.51 -4.77 -9.69
N TYR A 165 -4.41 -4.39 -10.58
CA TYR A 165 -5.70 -3.82 -10.19
C TYR A 165 -6.46 -4.78 -9.27
N HIS A 166 -6.89 -4.32 -8.08
CA HIS A 166 -7.55 -5.09 -7.03
C HIS A 166 -6.81 -6.38 -6.59
N GLN A 167 -5.48 -6.42 -6.69
CA GLN A 167 -4.71 -7.65 -6.57
C GLN A 167 -4.96 -8.41 -5.27
N ILE A 168 -4.79 -7.79 -4.11
CA ILE A 168 -4.97 -8.45 -2.81
C ILE A 168 -6.39 -9.00 -2.70
N ARG A 169 -7.39 -8.21 -3.06
CA ARG A 169 -8.81 -8.58 -3.00
C ARG A 169 -9.10 -9.86 -3.78
N VAL A 170 -8.69 -9.89 -5.05
CA VAL A 170 -8.93 -11.05 -5.96
C VAL A 170 -8.09 -12.26 -5.58
N MET A 171 -6.86 -12.06 -5.12
CA MET A 171 -6.00 -13.18 -4.73
C MET A 171 -6.48 -13.82 -3.42
N MET A 172 -6.89 -13.04 -2.42
CA MET A 172 -7.45 -13.55 -1.16
C MET A 172 -8.80 -14.25 -1.39
N GLU A 173 -9.68 -13.70 -2.24
CA GLU A 173 -10.91 -14.38 -2.70
C GLU A 173 -10.59 -15.73 -3.34
N GLY A 174 -9.59 -15.78 -4.21
CA GLY A 174 -9.13 -17.01 -4.89
C GLY A 174 -8.49 -18.04 -3.96
N LEU A 175 -8.07 -17.65 -2.75
CA LEU A 175 -7.61 -18.54 -1.67
C LEU A 175 -8.75 -19.00 -0.75
N GLY A 176 -10.00 -18.57 -1.03
CA GLY A 176 -11.16 -18.86 -0.21
C GLY A 176 -11.28 -17.99 1.05
N CYS A 177 -10.55 -16.87 1.10
CA CYS A 177 -10.51 -15.94 2.22
C CYS A 177 -10.73 -14.50 1.73
N PRO A 178 -11.91 -14.17 1.13
CA PRO A 178 -12.17 -12.82 0.66
C PRO A 178 -12.12 -11.84 1.83
N LEU A 179 -11.80 -10.57 1.53
CA LEU A 179 -11.68 -9.55 2.57
C LEU A 179 -13.05 -9.24 3.17
N ILE A 180 -13.12 -9.15 4.50
CA ILE A 180 -14.32 -8.71 5.22
C ILE A 180 -14.68 -7.29 4.76
N GLY A 181 -15.97 -7.01 4.54
CA GLY A 181 -16.45 -5.71 4.04
C GLY A 181 -16.19 -5.45 2.56
N ASP A 182 -15.53 -6.35 1.84
CA ASP A 182 -15.48 -6.31 0.38
C ASP A 182 -16.73 -7.00 -0.17
N ARG A 183 -17.55 -6.33 -0.90
CA ARG A 183 -18.87 -6.61 -1.52
C ARG A 183 -19.53 -8.01 -1.31
N PHE A 184 -18.83 -8.98 -0.78
CA PHE A 184 -19.30 -10.34 -0.51
C PHE A 184 -19.47 -10.65 0.98
N TYR A 185 -19.02 -9.74 1.87
CA TYR A 185 -19.07 -9.91 3.32
C TYR A 185 -19.53 -8.64 3.99
N ASP A 186 -20.42 -8.79 4.98
CA ASP A 186 -20.78 -7.70 5.86
C ASP A 186 -19.60 -7.34 6.77
N GLY A 187 -19.57 -6.08 7.23
CA GLY A 187 -18.54 -5.58 8.12
C GLY A 187 -17.76 -4.40 7.54
N GLU A 188 -16.90 -3.84 8.36
CA GLU A 188 -16.02 -2.75 7.95
C GLU A 188 -14.79 -3.31 7.25
N LEU A 189 -14.54 -2.87 6.01
CA LEU A 189 -13.35 -3.27 5.27
C LEU A 189 -12.09 -2.72 5.95
N LEU A 190 -11.19 -3.61 6.34
CA LEU A 190 -9.80 -3.26 6.63
C LEU A 190 -8.90 -3.79 5.51
N LEU A 191 -8.44 -2.88 4.67
CA LEU A 191 -7.31 -3.08 3.78
C LEU A 191 -6.44 -1.83 3.85
N LYS A 192 -5.35 -1.90 4.59
CA LYS A 192 -4.47 -0.76 4.87
C LYS A 192 -3.05 -1.01 4.36
N HIS A 193 -2.51 -0.06 3.58
CA HIS A 193 -1.10 -0.01 3.20
C HIS A 193 -0.31 0.53 4.39
N VAL A 194 0.30 -0.35 5.15
CA VAL A 194 0.89 -0.04 6.47
C VAL A 194 2.37 0.29 6.43
N LEU A 195 3.09 -0.15 5.39
CA LEU A 195 4.51 0.20 5.22
C LEU A 195 4.85 0.35 3.73
N VAL A 196 5.57 1.42 3.41
CA VAL A 196 6.26 1.59 2.14
C VAL A 196 7.75 1.80 2.38
N GLY A 197 8.58 0.93 1.78
CA GLY A 197 10.02 1.09 1.69
C GLY A 197 10.39 1.48 0.26
N LEU A 198 11.16 2.56 0.11
CA LEU A 198 11.57 3.11 -1.19
C LEU A 198 12.94 3.80 -1.06
N ARG A 199 13.57 4.09 -2.18
CA ARG A 199 14.69 5.04 -2.24
C ARG A 199 14.14 6.42 -2.53
N PRO A 200 14.33 7.40 -1.64
CA PRO A 200 14.02 8.80 -1.95
C PRO A 200 14.76 9.26 -3.21
N TYR A 201 14.22 10.25 -3.89
CA TYR A 201 14.78 10.76 -5.14
C TYR A 201 16.24 11.19 -4.97
N GLU A 202 17.10 10.74 -5.92
CA GLU A 202 18.55 10.98 -5.91
C GLU A 202 19.31 10.45 -4.68
N THR A 203 18.76 9.43 -4.00
CA THR A 203 19.47 8.75 -2.90
C THR A 203 19.74 7.29 -3.24
N ASP A 204 20.78 6.71 -2.62
CA ASP A 204 21.11 5.28 -2.72
C ASP A 204 20.66 4.50 -1.48
N ALA A 205 20.19 5.18 -0.45
CA ALA A 205 19.72 4.55 0.78
C ALA A 205 18.21 4.28 0.72
N MET A 206 17.79 3.16 1.28
CA MET A 206 16.37 2.86 1.51
C MET A 206 15.87 3.71 2.68
N ALA A 207 14.65 4.18 2.56
CA ALA A 207 13.86 4.74 3.66
C ALA A 207 12.54 4.01 3.75
N ALA A 208 12.05 3.76 4.95
CA ALA A 208 10.78 3.12 5.16
C ALA A 208 9.86 4.00 6.02
N PHE A 209 8.61 4.06 5.61
CA PHE A 209 7.56 4.83 6.29
C PHE A 209 6.45 3.87 6.68
N GLU A 210 5.94 4.02 7.91
CA GLU A 210 4.88 3.17 8.41
C GLU A 210 3.64 3.98 8.82
N ALA A 211 2.48 3.33 8.85
CA ALA A 211 1.19 3.87 9.27
C ALA A 211 0.39 2.79 10.01
N THR A 212 0.88 2.40 11.17
CA THR A 212 0.25 1.36 12.01
C THR A 212 -0.76 1.92 13.00
N ASP A 213 -0.84 3.26 13.13
CA ASP A 213 -1.80 3.94 14.00
C ASP A 213 -3.23 3.41 13.84
N GLY A 214 -3.89 3.11 14.97
CA GLY A 214 -5.28 2.67 15.02
C GLY A 214 -5.51 1.19 14.62
N LEU A 215 -4.47 0.40 14.35
CA LEU A 215 -4.65 -1.01 13.99
C LEU A 215 -5.01 -1.86 15.21
N VAL A 216 -4.36 -1.63 16.35
CA VAL A 216 -4.62 -2.38 17.60
C VAL A 216 -6.05 -2.10 18.08
N GLU A 217 -6.51 -0.86 18.01
CA GLU A 217 -7.88 -0.44 18.32
C GLU A 217 -8.93 -1.05 17.37
N ARG A 218 -8.51 -1.57 16.22
CA ARG A 218 -9.34 -2.31 15.26
C ARG A 218 -9.17 -3.83 15.39
N GLY A 219 -8.54 -4.30 16.47
CA GLY A 219 -8.37 -5.72 16.79
C GLY A 219 -7.22 -6.41 16.07
N VAL A 220 -6.32 -5.66 15.42
CA VAL A 220 -5.10 -6.24 14.84
C VAL A 220 -4.13 -6.59 15.98
N SER A 221 -3.61 -7.81 15.96
CA SER A 221 -2.66 -8.31 16.95
C SER A 221 -1.37 -7.46 16.98
N GLU A 222 -0.82 -7.23 18.17
CA GLU A 222 0.46 -6.54 18.35
C GLU A 222 1.60 -7.22 17.58
N ARG A 223 1.58 -8.55 17.44
CA ARG A 223 2.57 -9.28 16.64
C ARG A 223 2.63 -8.84 15.18
N ILE A 224 1.49 -8.47 14.59
CA ILE A 224 1.46 -7.92 13.22
C ILE A 224 2.11 -6.55 13.20
N THR A 225 1.78 -5.67 14.15
CA THR A 225 2.35 -4.31 14.21
C THR A 225 3.85 -4.33 14.51
N GLU A 226 4.30 -5.18 15.42
CA GLU A 226 5.73 -5.42 15.69
C GLU A 226 6.47 -5.90 14.44
N ARG A 227 5.88 -6.84 13.69
CA ARG A 227 6.49 -7.33 12.45
C ARG A 227 6.62 -6.25 11.38
N VAL A 228 5.68 -5.30 11.30
CA VAL A 228 5.78 -4.13 10.42
C VAL A 228 6.96 -3.26 10.83
N VAL A 229 7.11 -2.97 12.12
CA VAL A 229 8.21 -2.17 12.67
C VAL A 229 9.57 -2.85 12.45
N ASP A 230 9.65 -4.17 12.59
CA ASP A 230 10.88 -4.93 12.32
C ASP A 230 11.29 -4.80 10.85
N VAL A 231 10.35 -4.96 9.91
CA VAL A 231 10.63 -4.76 8.49
C VAL A 231 11.06 -3.32 8.18
N GLN A 232 10.48 -2.33 8.86
CA GLN A 232 10.92 -0.94 8.74
C GLN A 232 12.38 -0.78 9.15
N ARG A 233 12.78 -1.30 10.31
CA ARG A 233 14.16 -1.25 10.81
C ARG A 233 15.14 -1.97 9.87
N GLU A 234 14.74 -3.13 9.32
CA GLU A 234 15.53 -3.85 8.33
C GLU A 234 15.84 -2.98 7.09
N LEU A 235 14.88 -2.16 6.65
CA LEU A 235 15.00 -1.31 5.46
C LEU A 235 15.78 -0.02 5.72
N ASP A 236 15.57 0.64 6.86
CA ASP A 236 16.21 1.94 7.19
C ASP A 236 17.74 1.85 7.35
N GLY A 237 18.30 0.66 7.44
CA GLY A 237 19.75 0.42 7.50
C GLY A 237 20.39 -0.09 6.19
N CYS A 238 19.58 -0.39 5.17
CA CYS A 238 20.08 -0.97 3.93
C CYS A 238 20.54 0.09 2.92
N ALA A 239 21.86 0.25 2.74
CA ALA A 239 22.37 0.83 1.50
C ALA A 239 22.19 -0.21 0.37
N ILE A 240 21.60 0.18 -0.77
CA ILE A 240 21.59 -0.69 -1.94
C ILE A 240 23.03 -0.69 -2.47
N GLY A 241 23.76 -1.78 -2.19
CA GLY A 241 25.09 -1.97 -2.75
C GLY A 241 25.03 -1.76 -4.27
N SER A 242 25.92 -0.93 -4.78
CA SER A 242 26.22 -0.85 -6.19
C SER A 242 26.64 -2.25 -6.62
N GLY A 243 25.70 -3.05 -7.13
CA GLY A 243 26.00 -4.30 -7.78
C GLY A 243 26.92 -3.98 -8.94
N SER A 244 28.22 -4.23 -8.76
CA SER A 244 29.16 -4.26 -9.84
C SER A 244 28.63 -5.27 -10.85
N ALA A 245 28.16 -4.79 -11.99
CA ALA A 245 28.05 -5.59 -13.18
C ALA A 245 29.47 -6.06 -13.47
N THR A 246 29.78 -7.29 -13.09
CA THR A 246 30.93 -8.02 -13.65
C THR A 246 30.37 -8.87 -14.77
N ASP A 247 30.86 -8.54 -15.95
CA ASP A 247 30.91 -9.20 -17.27
C ASP A 247 30.12 -10.52 -17.46
#